data_a7eae8c0b1534427577ae05ad3fcde25
#
_entry.id   a7eae8c0b1534427577ae05ad3fcde25
#
_cell.length_a   1.000
_cell.length_b   1.000
_cell.length_c   1.000
_cell.angle_alpha   90.00
_cell.angle_beta   90.00
_cell.angle_gamma   90.00
#
_symmetry.space_group_name_H-M   'P 1'
#
loop_
_entity.id
_entity.type
_entity.pdbx_description
1 polymer ?
#
loop_
_entity_poly.entity_id
_entity_poly.type
_entity_poly.pdbx_seq_one_letter_code
_entity_poly.pdbx_strand_id
1 'polypeptide(L)'
;MGGMSGLRRVYLARPRGFCAGVVMAIEAVERWAEALKEKGELVVYHEIVHNRVVVERLQAKGVHFVEDLAEVERLRRERRLADTVVFSAHGHPPAVRRQAAEMGLTVLDATCPLVTKVHTEAKRYAKEGYWILLIGDSADHQEIKGTYGEAPERTI
;
A
#
# COMPACT_ATOMS: atom_id res chain seq x y z
N MET A 1 -36.92 -9.10 -21.03
CA MET A 1 -36.02 -8.23 -21.80
C MET A 1 -36.33 -6.77 -21.42
N GLY A 2 -35.73 -6.26 -20.38
CA GLY A 2 -35.88 -4.87 -19.95
C GLY A 2 -34.85 -4.02 -20.68
N GLY A 3 -35.28 -3.27 -21.68
CA GLY A 3 -34.42 -2.40 -22.46
C GLY A 3 -33.89 -1.27 -21.60
N MET A 4 -32.57 -1.03 -21.64
CA MET A 4 -31.88 0.17 -21.12
C MET A 4 -32.27 1.40 -21.96
N SER A 5 -33.57 1.74 -22.00
CA SER A 5 -34.08 2.88 -22.76
C SER A 5 -34.14 4.13 -21.87
N GLY A 6 -33.01 4.77 -21.63
CA GLY A 6 -33.01 6.01 -20.86
C GLY A 6 -31.70 6.77 -20.86
N LEU A 7 -30.57 6.14 -21.01
CA LEU A 7 -29.28 6.81 -20.99
C LEU A 7 -28.96 7.45 -22.35
N ARG A 8 -29.21 8.75 -22.48
CA ARG A 8 -29.01 9.47 -23.75
C ARG A 8 -27.62 10.08 -23.90
N ARG A 9 -26.90 10.35 -22.78
CA ARG A 9 -25.59 10.99 -22.79
C ARG A 9 -24.79 10.58 -21.57
N VAL A 10 -23.49 10.39 -21.76
CA VAL A 10 -22.49 10.20 -20.68
C VAL A 10 -21.50 11.34 -20.76
N TYR A 11 -21.31 12.04 -19.64
CA TYR A 11 -20.29 13.09 -19.52
C TYR A 11 -19.12 12.54 -18.72
N LEU A 12 -17.93 12.60 -19.31
CA LEU A 12 -16.70 12.21 -18.64
C LEU A 12 -15.99 13.44 -18.09
N ALA A 13 -15.76 13.47 -16.77
CA ALA A 13 -15.00 14.54 -16.14
C ALA A 13 -13.55 14.59 -16.65
N ARG A 14 -12.96 15.79 -16.61
CA ARG A 14 -11.53 16.00 -16.87
C ARG A 14 -10.98 16.96 -15.80
N PRO A 15 -9.84 16.64 -15.13
CA PRO A 15 -9.10 15.39 -15.25
C PRO A 15 -9.84 14.18 -14.66
N ARG A 16 -9.48 12.96 -15.09
CA ARG A 16 -10.04 11.70 -14.58
C ARG A 16 -8.97 10.62 -14.59
N GLY A 17 -9.19 9.57 -13.78
CA GLY A 17 -8.28 8.44 -13.62
C GLY A 17 -7.59 8.47 -12.25
N PHE A 18 -6.54 7.71 -12.13
CA PHE A 18 -5.73 7.64 -10.90
C PHE A 18 -4.88 8.91 -10.73
N CYS A 19 -4.63 9.29 -9.47
CA CYS A 19 -3.64 10.31 -9.18
C CYS A 19 -2.22 9.81 -9.49
N ALA A 20 -1.26 10.73 -9.57
CA ALA A 20 0.13 10.39 -9.90
C ALA A 20 0.73 9.37 -8.90
N GLY A 21 0.44 9.48 -7.60
CA GLY A 21 0.93 8.55 -6.58
C GLY A 21 0.44 7.12 -6.81
N VAL A 22 -0.83 6.95 -7.15
CA VAL A 22 -1.41 5.63 -7.49
C VAL A 22 -0.78 5.05 -8.75
N VAL A 23 -0.61 5.86 -9.80
CA VAL A 23 0.04 5.42 -11.05
C VAL A 23 1.47 4.96 -10.77
N MET A 24 2.25 5.76 -10.05
CA MET A 24 3.63 5.44 -9.70
C MET A 24 3.74 4.14 -8.89
N ALA A 25 2.87 3.93 -7.91
CA ALA A 25 2.88 2.72 -7.08
C ALA A 25 2.56 1.47 -7.92
N ILE A 26 1.56 1.52 -8.79
CA ILE A 26 1.20 0.39 -9.67
C ILE A 26 2.35 0.06 -10.62
N GLU A 27 2.90 1.06 -11.30
CA GLU A 27 4.03 0.89 -12.24
C GLU A 27 5.27 0.34 -11.54
N ALA A 28 5.54 0.80 -10.31
CA ALA A 28 6.67 0.31 -9.52
C ALA A 28 6.52 -1.19 -9.23
N VAL A 29 5.34 -1.64 -8.74
CA VAL A 29 5.08 -3.05 -8.48
C VAL A 29 5.22 -3.89 -9.75
N GLU A 30 4.68 -3.43 -10.88
CA GLU A 30 4.82 -4.14 -12.16
C GLU A 30 6.27 -4.31 -12.59
N ARG A 31 7.08 -3.26 -12.45
CA ARG A 31 8.52 -3.30 -12.77
C ARG A 31 9.28 -4.23 -11.83
N TRP A 32 9.00 -4.20 -10.53
CA TRP A 32 9.65 -5.07 -9.55
C TRP A 32 9.24 -6.53 -9.74
N ALA A 33 7.97 -6.81 -10.01
CA ALA A 33 7.51 -8.17 -10.31
C ALA A 33 8.26 -8.75 -11.53
N GLU A 34 8.43 -7.98 -12.59
CA GLU A 34 9.19 -8.41 -13.77
C GLU A 34 10.70 -8.55 -13.47
N ALA A 35 11.28 -7.60 -12.74
CA ALA A 35 12.72 -7.63 -12.41
C ALA A 35 13.09 -8.77 -11.45
N LEU A 36 12.18 -9.20 -10.62
CA LEU A 36 12.41 -10.23 -9.59
C LEU A 36 11.89 -11.62 -9.98
N LYS A 37 11.23 -11.78 -11.13
CA LYS A 37 10.60 -13.04 -11.54
C LYS A 37 11.52 -14.27 -11.48
N GLU A 38 12.81 -14.10 -11.79
CA GLU A 38 13.80 -15.19 -11.71
C GLU A 38 14.18 -15.54 -10.27
N LYS A 39 13.96 -14.63 -9.32
CA LYS A 39 14.19 -14.84 -7.88
C LYS A 39 13.00 -15.46 -7.18
N GLY A 40 11.81 -15.21 -7.67
CA GLY A 40 10.54 -15.70 -7.16
C GLY A 40 9.41 -14.70 -7.32
N GLU A 41 8.23 -15.08 -6.83
CA GLU A 41 7.03 -14.24 -6.86
C GLU A 41 7.13 -13.09 -5.86
N LEU A 42 6.57 -11.92 -6.19
CA LEU A 42 6.67 -10.71 -5.37
C LEU A 42 5.54 -10.65 -4.34
N VAL A 43 5.88 -10.27 -3.11
CA VAL A 43 4.90 -10.02 -2.06
C VAL A 43 4.67 -8.52 -1.89
N VAL A 44 3.42 -8.11 -1.75
CA VAL A 44 3.00 -6.74 -1.44
C VAL A 44 2.22 -6.75 -0.13
N TYR A 45 2.64 -5.94 0.81
CA TYR A 45 1.97 -5.74 2.09
C TYR A 45 0.79 -4.79 1.91
N HIS A 46 -0.41 -5.30 2.13
CA HIS A 46 -1.72 -4.75 1.79
C HIS A 46 -1.91 -4.52 0.28
N GLU A 47 -3.16 -4.33 -0.14
CA GLU A 47 -3.45 -3.95 -1.51
C GLU A 47 -2.71 -2.67 -1.88
N ILE A 48 -2.06 -2.66 -3.04
CA ILE A 48 -1.27 -1.50 -3.49
C ILE A 48 -2.15 -0.25 -3.61
N VAL A 49 -3.40 -0.44 -3.99
CA VAL A 49 -4.47 0.56 -4.06
C VAL A 49 -5.81 -0.17 -3.91
N HIS A 50 -6.83 0.51 -3.38
CA HIS A 50 -8.18 -0.05 -3.24
C HIS A 50 -8.91 -0.12 -4.60
N ASN A 51 -8.41 -0.97 -5.50
CA ASN A 51 -9.00 -1.19 -6.82
C ASN A 51 -8.86 -2.65 -7.23
N ARG A 52 -9.97 -3.38 -7.19
CA ARG A 52 -10.03 -4.82 -7.49
C ARG A 52 -9.44 -5.18 -8.86
N VAL A 53 -9.70 -4.39 -9.89
CA VAL A 53 -9.19 -4.66 -11.25
C VAL A 53 -7.66 -4.57 -11.28
N VAL A 54 -7.08 -3.61 -10.55
CA VAL A 54 -5.62 -3.47 -10.42
C VAL A 54 -5.04 -4.65 -9.65
N VAL A 55 -5.65 -5.01 -8.52
CA VAL A 55 -5.21 -6.13 -7.68
C VAL A 55 -5.22 -7.44 -8.50
N GLU A 56 -6.33 -7.78 -9.15
CA GLU A 56 -6.45 -8.99 -9.98
C GLU A 56 -5.42 -9.01 -11.12
N ARG A 57 -5.16 -7.87 -11.75
CA ARG A 57 -4.14 -7.76 -12.80
C ARG A 57 -2.73 -8.03 -12.28
N LEU A 58 -2.39 -7.55 -11.10
CA LEU A 58 -1.08 -7.77 -10.48
C LEU A 58 -0.95 -9.21 -10.00
N GLN A 59 -2.00 -9.80 -9.44
CA GLN A 59 -2.02 -11.21 -9.06
C GLN A 59 -1.78 -12.14 -10.27
N ALA A 60 -2.36 -11.82 -11.42
CA ALA A 60 -2.11 -12.56 -12.66
C ALA A 60 -0.64 -12.46 -13.13
N LYS A 61 0.14 -11.52 -12.63
CA LYS A 61 1.59 -11.36 -12.87
C LYS A 61 2.47 -11.99 -11.78
N GLY A 62 1.90 -12.79 -10.87
CA GLY A 62 2.65 -13.44 -9.79
C GLY A 62 2.93 -12.53 -8.59
N VAL A 63 2.08 -11.52 -8.37
CA VAL A 63 2.13 -10.69 -7.16
C VAL A 63 1.17 -11.24 -6.13
N HIS A 64 1.65 -11.41 -4.88
CA HIS A 64 0.85 -11.84 -3.75
C HIS A 64 0.62 -10.69 -2.78
N PHE A 65 -0.62 -10.45 -2.43
CA PHE A 65 -1.01 -9.48 -1.42
C PHE A 65 -1.19 -10.21 -0.08
N VAL A 66 -0.62 -9.66 0.98
CA VAL A 66 -0.74 -10.15 2.35
C VAL A 66 -1.21 -9.04 3.28
N GLU A 67 -2.06 -9.38 4.22
CA GLU A 67 -2.54 -8.44 5.24
C GLU A 67 -1.63 -8.40 6.46
N ASP A 68 -0.87 -9.48 6.70
CA ASP A 68 0.13 -9.60 7.75
C ASP A 68 1.43 -10.18 7.17
N LEU A 69 2.57 -9.62 7.58
CA LEU A 69 3.89 -10.14 7.16
C LEU A 69 4.14 -11.57 7.63
N ALA A 70 3.50 -12.02 8.71
CA ALA A 70 3.56 -13.43 9.14
C ALA A 70 3.06 -14.41 8.08
N GLU A 71 2.17 -13.98 7.17
CA GLU A 71 1.72 -14.79 6.05
C GLU A 71 2.82 -15.12 5.05
N VAL A 72 3.86 -14.29 4.98
CA VAL A 72 5.01 -14.52 4.08
C VAL A 72 5.70 -15.85 4.41
N GLU A 73 5.82 -16.18 5.71
CA GLU A 73 6.41 -17.46 6.12
C GLU A 73 5.57 -18.67 5.69
N ARG A 74 4.25 -18.54 5.69
CA ARG A 74 3.35 -19.58 5.16
C ARG A 74 3.52 -19.72 3.65
N LEU A 75 3.49 -18.59 2.92
CA LEU A 75 3.65 -18.57 1.47
C LEU A 75 5.00 -19.14 1.01
N ARG A 76 6.09 -18.89 1.76
CA ARG A 76 7.43 -19.45 1.47
C ARG A 76 7.45 -21.00 1.47
N ARG A 77 6.54 -21.64 2.19
CA ARG A 77 6.44 -23.12 2.20
C ARG A 77 5.72 -23.67 0.97
N GLU A 78 4.88 -22.87 0.37
CA GLU A 78 4.01 -23.26 -0.75
C GLU A 78 4.55 -22.77 -2.09
N ARG A 79 5.35 -21.72 -2.09
CA ARG A 79 5.77 -20.99 -3.28
C ARG A 79 7.21 -20.51 -3.19
N ARG A 80 7.81 -20.31 -4.35
CA ARG A 80 9.10 -19.63 -4.44
C ARG A 80 8.86 -18.12 -4.44
N LEU A 81 9.05 -17.48 -3.30
CA LEU A 81 8.96 -16.04 -3.16
C LEU A 81 10.34 -15.38 -3.32
N ALA A 82 10.35 -14.17 -3.86
CA ALA A 82 11.49 -13.27 -3.74
C ALA A 82 11.62 -12.83 -2.26
N ASP A 83 12.88 -12.69 -1.76
CA ASP A 83 13.13 -12.17 -0.41
C ASP A 83 12.91 -10.64 -0.36
N THR A 84 11.77 -10.22 -0.89
CA THR A 84 11.44 -8.82 -1.11
C THR A 84 9.94 -8.62 -0.83
N VAL A 85 9.64 -7.58 -0.06
CA VAL A 85 8.26 -7.12 0.17
C VAL A 85 8.12 -5.67 -0.29
N VAL A 86 7.00 -5.39 -0.97
CA VAL A 86 6.62 -4.02 -1.34
C VAL A 86 5.65 -3.49 -0.29
N PHE A 87 5.90 -2.30 0.22
CA PHE A 87 4.93 -1.58 1.03
C PHE A 87 4.05 -0.72 0.15
N SER A 88 2.73 -0.81 0.39
CA SER A 88 1.71 -0.17 -0.46
C SER A 88 1.72 1.36 -0.41
N ALA A 89 0.98 1.98 -1.30
CA ALA A 89 0.86 3.44 -1.40
C ALA A 89 0.29 4.10 -0.13
N HIS A 90 -0.43 3.34 0.70
CA HIS A 90 -1.08 3.83 1.91
C HIS A 90 -0.13 4.16 3.07
N GLY A 91 1.14 3.76 2.96
CA GLY A 91 2.09 3.84 4.07
C GLY A 91 1.93 2.71 5.09
N HIS A 92 2.77 2.72 6.10
CA HIS A 92 2.84 1.66 7.10
C HIS A 92 3.44 2.18 8.41
N PRO A 93 3.10 1.57 9.56
CA PRO A 93 3.74 1.90 10.83
C PRO A 93 5.24 1.52 10.81
N PRO A 94 6.10 2.25 11.54
CA PRO A 94 7.52 1.89 11.67
C PRO A 94 7.77 0.48 12.19
N ALA A 95 6.84 -0.08 12.99
CA ALA A 95 6.92 -1.44 13.51
C ALA A 95 6.92 -2.50 12.39
N VAL A 96 6.12 -2.30 11.34
CA VAL A 96 6.05 -3.22 10.20
C VAL A 96 7.37 -3.26 9.43
N ARG A 97 8.04 -2.12 9.28
CA ARG A 97 9.38 -2.06 8.67
C ARG A 97 10.40 -2.84 9.49
N ARG A 98 10.37 -2.72 10.82
CA ARG A 98 11.26 -3.50 11.71
C ARG A 98 10.98 -4.99 11.57
N GLN A 99 9.72 -5.40 11.60
CA GLN A 99 9.32 -6.80 11.40
C GLN A 99 9.83 -7.35 10.07
N ALA A 100 9.68 -6.62 8.97
CA ALA A 100 10.20 -7.05 7.67
C ALA A 100 11.73 -7.25 7.71
N ALA A 101 12.47 -6.35 8.37
CA ALA A 101 13.91 -6.46 8.53
C ALA A 101 14.31 -7.69 9.38
N GLU A 102 13.59 -7.95 10.48
CA GLU A 102 13.79 -9.14 11.33
C GLU A 102 13.55 -10.45 10.57
N MET A 103 12.62 -10.44 9.62
CA MET A 103 12.34 -11.57 8.72
C MET A 103 13.36 -11.71 7.57
N GLY A 104 14.35 -10.83 7.49
CA GLY A 104 15.35 -10.82 6.41
C GLY A 104 14.79 -10.38 5.05
N LEU A 105 13.68 -9.65 5.03
CA LEU A 105 13.07 -9.16 3.80
C LEU A 105 13.70 -7.84 3.35
N THR A 106 13.99 -7.74 2.06
CA THR A 106 14.28 -6.45 1.41
C THR A 106 12.99 -5.68 1.23
N VAL A 107 12.93 -4.45 1.74
CA VAL A 107 11.75 -3.60 1.62
C VAL A 107 11.88 -2.68 0.41
N LEU A 108 10.88 -2.71 -0.47
CA LEU A 108 10.66 -1.74 -1.54
C LEU A 108 9.45 -0.88 -1.16
N ASP A 109 9.69 0.40 -0.91
CA ASP A 109 8.68 1.31 -0.40
C ASP A 109 7.97 2.03 -1.54
N ALA A 110 6.69 1.72 -1.76
CA ALA A 110 5.84 2.40 -2.75
C ALA A 110 4.90 3.43 -2.10
N THR A 111 5.15 3.83 -0.86
CA THR A 111 4.34 4.84 -0.16
C THR A 111 4.23 6.11 -0.99
N CYS A 112 3.01 6.60 -1.15
CA CYS A 112 2.74 7.85 -1.85
C CYS A 112 3.51 9.02 -1.20
N PRO A 113 4.19 9.87 -1.97
CA PRO A 113 4.93 11.01 -1.41
C PRO A 113 4.08 11.94 -0.53
N LEU A 114 2.77 12.06 -0.81
CA LEU A 114 1.85 12.84 0.03
C LEU A 114 1.63 12.17 1.39
N VAL A 115 1.52 10.85 1.45
CA VAL A 115 1.44 10.09 2.71
C VAL A 115 2.75 10.21 3.48
N THR A 116 3.89 10.07 2.81
CA THR A 116 5.22 10.28 3.43
C THR A 116 5.34 11.67 4.04
N LYS A 117 4.78 12.69 3.40
CA LYS A 117 4.74 14.04 3.94
C LYS A 117 3.95 14.10 5.24
N VAL A 118 2.75 13.49 5.29
CA VAL A 118 1.92 13.44 6.51
C VAL A 118 2.66 12.74 7.65
N HIS A 119 3.29 11.59 7.40
CA HIS A 119 4.12 10.88 8.38
C HIS A 119 5.25 11.74 8.92
N THR A 120 5.93 12.47 8.03
CA THR A 120 7.04 13.37 8.41
C THR A 120 6.55 14.52 9.28
N GLU A 121 5.41 15.11 8.94
CA GLU A 121 4.79 16.19 9.72
C GLU A 121 4.32 15.71 11.09
N ALA A 122 3.70 14.51 11.16
CA ALA A 122 3.30 13.91 12.44
C ALA A 122 4.50 13.74 13.38
N LYS A 123 5.60 13.15 12.89
CA LYS A 123 6.86 13.05 13.68
C LYS A 123 7.40 14.40 14.13
N ARG A 124 7.41 15.38 13.24
CA ARG A 124 7.93 16.71 13.54
C ARG A 124 7.12 17.38 14.63
N TYR A 125 5.79 17.44 14.47
CA TYR A 125 4.92 18.10 15.45
C TYR A 125 4.93 17.40 16.81
N ALA A 126 4.95 16.07 16.83
CA ALA A 126 5.11 15.33 18.09
C ALA A 126 6.42 15.67 18.80
N LYS A 127 7.54 15.76 18.07
CA LYS A 127 8.85 16.15 18.60
C LYS A 127 8.86 17.60 19.12
N GLU A 128 8.10 18.47 18.49
CA GLU A 128 7.91 19.87 18.93
C GLU A 128 6.96 19.99 20.14
N GLY A 129 6.38 18.88 20.62
CA GLY A 129 5.53 18.82 21.80
C GLY A 129 4.03 18.99 21.54
N TYR A 130 3.62 19.11 20.29
CA TYR A 130 2.20 19.21 19.93
C TYR A 130 1.47 17.88 20.08
N TRP A 131 0.17 17.96 20.35
CA TRP A 131 -0.75 16.85 20.18
C TRP A 131 -1.27 16.83 18.75
N ILE A 132 -1.45 15.63 18.20
CA ILE A 132 -1.95 15.40 16.86
C ILE A 132 -3.37 14.84 16.99
N LEU A 133 -4.34 15.55 16.42
CA LEU A 133 -5.70 15.03 16.25
C LEU A 133 -5.78 14.37 14.87
N LEU A 134 -5.84 13.03 14.85
CA LEU A 134 -5.95 12.25 13.62
C LEU A 134 -7.40 11.87 13.35
N ILE A 135 -7.96 12.40 12.27
CA ILE A 135 -9.35 12.20 11.89
C ILE A 135 -9.42 11.30 10.66
N GLY A 136 -10.23 10.24 10.72
CA GLY A 136 -10.44 9.31 9.61
C GLY A 136 -11.69 8.47 9.78
N ASP A 137 -12.07 7.78 8.72
CA ASP A 137 -13.32 6.98 8.68
C ASP A 137 -13.22 5.70 9.53
N SER A 138 -12.02 5.14 9.67
CA SER A 138 -11.77 3.92 10.44
C SER A 138 -10.36 3.89 11.00
N ALA A 139 -10.23 3.51 12.28
CA ALA A 139 -8.94 3.26 12.91
C ALA A 139 -8.18 2.09 12.26
N ASP A 140 -8.89 1.21 11.54
CA ASP A 140 -8.29 0.07 10.84
C ASP A 140 -7.71 0.41 9.46
N HIS A 141 -7.99 1.59 8.94
CA HIS A 141 -7.44 2.03 7.65
C HIS A 141 -5.91 2.16 7.70
N GLN A 142 -5.20 1.68 6.68
CA GLN A 142 -3.73 1.61 6.69
C GLN A 142 -3.06 2.99 6.80
N GLU A 143 -3.59 4.01 6.15
CA GLU A 143 -3.07 5.38 6.29
C GLU A 143 -3.21 5.93 7.71
N ILE A 144 -4.31 5.58 8.40
CA ILE A 144 -4.53 5.95 9.80
C ILE A 144 -3.53 5.21 10.69
N LYS A 145 -3.41 3.88 10.55
CA LYS A 145 -2.43 3.08 11.29
C LYS A 145 -0.99 3.53 11.05
N GLY A 146 -0.66 3.85 9.78
CA GLY A 146 0.65 4.35 9.40
C GLY A 146 0.99 5.66 10.08
N THR A 147 0.11 6.65 9.97
CA THR A 147 0.30 7.98 10.57
C THR A 147 0.31 7.91 12.10
N TYR A 148 -0.65 7.19 12.72
CA TYR A 148 -0.69 6.97 14.17
C TYR A 148 0.62 6.35 14.69
N GLY A 149 1.14 5.35 13.98
CA GLY A 149 2.35 4.63 14.36
C GLY A 149 3.63 5.48 14.36
N GLU A 150 3.60 6.68 13.76
CA GLU A 150 4.74 7.60 13.76
C GLU A 150 4.94 8.33 15.10
N ALA A 151 3.84 8.55 15.85
CA ALA A 151 3.87 9.24 17.14
C ALA A 151 2.66 8.84 18.03
N PRO A 152 2.54 7.56 18.41
CA PRO A 152 1.33 7.06 19.09
C PRO A 152 1.10 7.70 20.45
N GLU A 153 2.18 8.14 21.15
CA GLU A 153 2.12 8.81 22.45
C GLU A 153 1.62 10.27 22.37
N ARG A 154 1.50 10.82 21.18
CA ARG A 154 1.08 12.21 20.91
C ARG A 154 -0.08 12.32 19.92
N THR A 155 -0.69 11.18 19.53
CA THR A 155 -1.77 11.16 18.55
C THR A 155 -3.05 10.61 19.18
N ILE A 156 -4.17 11.30 18.96
CA ILE A 156 -5.50 10.96 19.44
C ILE A 156 -6.48 10.95 18.30
#